data_20f8f9649c15e7cf580b110f783937b8
#
_entry.id   20f8f9649c15e7cf580b110f783937b8
#
_cell.length_a   1.000
_cell.length_b   1.000
_cell.length_c   1.000
_cell.angle_alpha   90.00
_cell.angle_beta   90.00
_cell.angle_gamma   90.00
#
_symmetry.space_group_name_H-M   'P 1'
#
loop_
_entity.id
_entity.type
_entity.pdbx_description
1 polymer ?
#
loop_
_entity_poly.entity_id
_entity_poly.type
_entity_poly.pdbx_seq_one_letter_code
_entity_poly.pdbx_strand_id
1 'polypeptide(L)'
;DHLPPASPDSPNRPTGLVPLGVFVAVDTDESVTVTVPRPDMGQGPRTSLAMTVAEELEVDWTAVRVRQAPAGSEYGDQTSGGSTSTRVHHRGMLLAGATAREMLVRAAAAAWGVPRESCRATAGTVEHSPTGRRLTYGSLAESAAAMGVPPASEVTLKSPAEYTIVGRPTSRIDNPDVVTGRAVYGSDVRVPG
;
A
#
# COMPACT_ATOMS: atom_id res chain seq x y z
N ASP A 1 0.50 14.63 -11.87
CA ASP A 1 1.36 13.44 -11.89
C ASP A 1 0.47 12.22 -11.73
N HIS A 2 0.32 11.46 -12.82
CA HIS A 2 -0.54 10.28 -12.88
C HIS A 2 0.30 9.06 -12.49
N LEU A 3 -0.17 8.26 -11.52
CA LEU A 3 0.46 6.98 -11.21
C LEU A 3 0.16 6.00 -12.37
N PRO A 4 1.19 5.37 -12.96
CA PRO A 4 0.95 4.39 -14.02
C PRO A 4 0.24 3.15 -13.47
N PRO A 5 -0.59 2.48 -14.29
CA PRO A 5 -1.17 1.19 -13.93
C PRO A 5 -0.07 0.14 -13.75
N ALA A 6 -0.29 -0.81 -12.84
CA ALA A 6 0.63 -1.91 -12.62
C ALA A 6 0.69 -2.82 -13.86
N SER A 7 1.92 -3.21 -14.28
CA SER A 7 2.08 -4.21 -15.36
C SER A 7 1.61 -5.59 -14.87
N PRO A 8 0.78 -6.30 -15.66
CA PRO A 8 0.27 -7.62 -15.30
C PRO A 8 1.35 -8.74 -15.28
N ASP A 9 2.51 -8.51 -15.88
CA ASP A 9 3.50 -9.55 -16.18
C ASP A 9 4.72 -9.59 -15.24
N SER A 10 4.60 -9.24 -13.97
CA SER A 10 5.71 -9.41 -13.03
C SER A 10 5.87 -10.89 -12.62
N PRO A 11 7.04 -11.54 -12.91
CA PRO A 11 7.21 -13.00 -12.80
C PRO A 11 7.25 -13.57 -11.37
N ASN A 12 6.95 -12.80 -10.35
CA ASN A 12 7.00 -13.25 -8.95
C ASN A 12 5.77 -12.80 -8.15
N ARG A 13 4.59 -12.85 -8.77
CA ARG A 13 3.34 -12.46 -8.12
C ARG A 13 2.73 -13.68 -7.40
N PRO A 14 2.49 -13.62 -6.08
CA PRO A 14 1.70 -14.64 -5.40
C PRO A 14 0.31 -14.76 -6.04
N THR A 15 -0.18 -15.98 -6.18
CA THR A 15 -1.56 -16.26 -6.63
C THR A 15 -2.54 -15.67 -5.61
N GLY A 16 -3.45 -14.84 -6.06
CA GLY A 16 -4.46 -14.17 -5.20
C GLY A 16 -4.24 -12.68 -4.97
N LEU A 17 -3.03 -12.15 -5.28
CA LEU A 17 -2.71 -10.76 -5.05
C LEU A 17 -3.24 -9.86 -6.18
N VAL A 18 -4.19 -8.99 -5.88
CA VAL A 18 -4.81 -8.06 -6.83
C VAL A 18 -4.18 -6.67 -6.72
N PRO A 19 -3.50 -6.15 -7.76
CA PRO A 19 -2.91 -4.82 -7.71
C PRO A 19 -3.97 -3.73 -7.84
N LEU A 20 -3.88 -2.74 -6.97
CA LEU A 20 -4.62 -1.48 -7.03
C LEU A 20 -3.71 -0.31 -7.40
N GLY A 21 -2.66 -0.58 -8.15
CA GLY A 21 -1.63 0.35 -8.59
C GLY A 21 -0.23 -0.26 -8.47
N VAL A 22 0.79 0.57 -8.68
CA VAL A 22 2.21 0.13 -8.66
C VAL A 22 2.67 -0.28 -7.25
N PHE A 23 2.17 0.42 -6.22
CA PHE A 23 2.67 0.29 -4.86
C PHE A 23 1.76 -0.49 -3.92
N VAL A 24 0.51 -0.75 -4.29
CA VAL A 24 -0.50 -1.37 -3.43
C VAL A 24 -1.12 -2.56 -4.12
N ALA A 25 -1.20 -3.67 -3.42
CA ALA A 25 -1.99 -4.83 -3.84
C ALA A 25 -2.73 -5.41 -2.63
N VAL A 26 -3.92 -5.93 -2.85
CA VAL A 26 -4.77 -6.56 -1.83
C VAL A 26 -4.88 -8.04 -2.16
N ASP A 27 -4.76 -8.88 -1.14
CA ASP A 27 -4.91 -10.33 -1.25
C ASP A 27 -6.32 -10.76 -0.80
N THR A 28 -6.75 -11.91 -1.26
CA THR A 28 -8.02 -12.53 -0.85
C THR A 28 -8.02 -12.96 0.63
N ASP A 29 -6.85 -13.06 1.28
CA ASP A 29 -6.69 -13.32 2.71
C ASP A 29 -6.76 -12.03 3.57
N GLU A 30 -7.23 -10.93 3.00
CA GLU A 30 -7.35 -9.59 3.59
C GLU A 30 -6.01 -8.89 3.88
N SER A 31 -4.87 -9.50 3.56
CA SER A 31 -3.59 -8.83 3.69
C SER A 31 -3.37 -7.81 2.57
N VAL A 32 -2.64 -6.75 2.90
CA VAL A 32 -2.24 -5.72 1.95
C VAL A 32 -0.73 -5.78 1.74
N THR A 33 -0.30 -5.92 0.50
CA THR A 33 1.11 -5.83 0.14
C THR A 33 1.43 -4.42 -0.33
N VAL A 34 2.37 -3.77 0.38
CA VAL A 34 2.92 -2.47 0.00
C VAL A 34 4.30 -2.67 -0.60
N THR A 35 4.47 -2.27 -1.85
CA THR A 35 5.76 -2.28 -2.55
C THR A 35 6.46 -0.95 -2.31
N VAL A 36 7.62 -0.96 -1.64
CA VAL A 36 8.37 0.25 -1.30
C VAL A 36 9.48 0.47 -2.32
N PRO A 37 9.56 1.64 -2.97
CA PRO A 37 10.50 1.89 -4.06
C PRO A 37 11.96 2.06 -3.59
N ARG A 38 12.19 2.52 -2.37
CA ARG A 38 13.53 2.86 -1.87
C ARG A 38 14.18 1.70 -1.12
N PRO A 39 15.44 1.35 -1.43
CA PRO A 39 16.17 0.36 -0.66
C PRO A 39 16.44 0.85 0.76
N ASP A 40 16.38 -0.09 1.69
CA ASP A 40 16.64 0.12 3.11
C ASP A 40 18.05 -0.40 3.47
N MET A 41 18.87 0.48 3.99
CA MET A 41 20.23 0.18 4.46
C MET A 41 20.34 0.38 5.99
N GLY A 42 19.19 0.34 6.69
CA GLY A 42 19.09 0.60 8.12
C GLY A 42 18.43 1.94 8.47
N GLN A 43 18.14 2.82 7.48
CA GLN A 43 17.52 4.13 7.70
C GLN A 43 15.99 4.11 7.76
N GLY A 44 15.32 2.95 7.52
CA GLY A 44 13.93 2.70 7.83
C GLY A 44 12.87 3.10 6.79
N PRO A 45 13.17 3.40 5.52
CA PRO A 45 12.14 3.80 4.55
C PRO A 45 11.14 2.69 4.23
N ARG A 46 11.53 1.41 4.34
CA ARG A 46 10.61 0.29 4.15
C ARG A 46 9.44 0.34 5.13
N THR A 47 9.71 0.66 6.38
CA THR A 47 8.67 0.80 7.39
C THR A 47 7.90 2.10 7.22
N SER A 48 8.61 3.25 7.16
CA SER A 48 7.97 4.57 7.17
C SER A 48 7.11 4.83 5.93
N LEU A 49 7.55 4.43 4.75
CA LEU A 49 6.78 4.62 3.52
C LEU A 49 5.58 3.66 3.46
N ALA A 50 5.71 2.44 3.95
CA ALA A 50 4.58 1.52 4.05
C ALA A 50 3.53 2.00 5.05
N MET A 51 3.94 2.60 6.18
CA MET A 51 3.01 3.22 7.14
C MET A 51 2.18 4.33 6.50
N THR A 52 2.75 5.14 5.61
CA THR A 52 2.00 6.20 4.92
C THR A 52 0.92 5.65 3.98
N VAL A 53 1.19 4.52 3.33
CA VAL A 53 0.17 3.81 2.53
C VAL A 53 -0.92 3.24 3.43
N ALA A 54 -0.55 2.55 4.50
CA ALA A 54 -1.50 1.94 5.43
C ALA A 54 -2.44 2.98 6.05
N GLU A 55 -1.90 4.15 6.42
CA GLU A 55 -2.66 5.28 6.94
C GLU A 55 -3.77 5.73 5.99
N GLU A 56 -3.41 6.01 4.76
CA GLU A 56 -4.36 6.48 3.75
C GLU A 56 -5.31 5.39 3.26
N LEU A 57 -4.87 4.16 3.25
CA LEU A 57 -5.68 3.02 2.83
C LEU A 57 -6.70 2.61 3.92
N GLU A 58 -6.58 3.11 5.15
CA GLU A 58 -7.44 2.73 6.29
C GLU A 58 -7.37 1.22 6.58
N VAL A 59 -6.16 0.67 6.64
CA VAL A 59 -5.91 -0.74 6.94
C VAL A 59 -5.11 -0.87 8.23
N ASP A 60 -5.39 -1.93 9.02
CA ASP A 60 -4.60 -2.20 10.21
C ASP A 60 -3.13 -2.48 9.83
N TRP A 61 -2.19 -1.87 10.56
CA TRP A 61 -0.77 -2.04 10.30
C TRP A 61 -0.31 -3.51 10.37
N THR A 62 -0.95 -4.32 11.18
CA THR A 62 -0.64 -5.76 11.32
C THR A 62 -1.04 -6.59 10.09
N ALA A 63 -1.95 -6.11 9.26
CA ALA A 63 -2.34 -6.74 8.01
C ALA A 63 -1.42 -6.36 6.83
N VAL A 64 -0.46 -5.44 7.04
CA VAL A 64 0.42 -4.93 5.99
C VAL A 64 1.66 -5.80 5.85
N ARG A 65 1.88 -6.31 4.64
CA ARG A 65 3.13 -6.94 4.19
C ARG A 65 3.93 -5.94 3.36
N VAL A 66 5.21 -5.85 3.63
CA VAL A 66 6.08 -4.89 2.93
C VAL A 66 7.05 -5.63 2.04
N ARG A 67 7.06 -5.25 0.76
CA ARG A 67 7.97 -5.78 -0.25
C ARG A 67 8.88 -4.67 -0.79
N GLN A 68 10.15 -4.99 -0.99
CA GLN A 68 11.06 -4.13 -1.73
C GLN A 68 10.73 -4.17 -3.22
N ALA A 69 10.62 -3.01 -3.85
CA ALA A 69 10.49 -2.94 -5.31
C ALA A 69 11.74 -3.51 -5.99
N PRO A 70 11.58 -4.33 -7.04
CA PRO A 70 12.69 -4.64 -7.92
C PRO A 70 13.16 -3.37 -8.65
N ALA A 71 14.28 -3.44 -9.36
CA ALA A 71 14.71 -2.34 -10.22
C ALA A 71 13.71 -2.19 -11.38
N GLY A 72 13.15 -0.99 -11.55
CA GLY A 72 12.15 -0.71 -12.58
C GLY A 72 11.74 0.76 -12.61
N SER A 73 11.57 1.29 -13.81
CA SER A 73 11.20 2.70 -14.03
C SER A 73 9.81 3.07 -13.51
N GLU A 74 8.91 2.09 -13.38
CA GLU A 74 7.56 2.24 -12.84
C GLU A 74 7.54 2.66 -11.37
N TYR A 75 8.63 2.40 -10.63
CA TYR A 75 8.78 2.78 -9.22
C TYR A 75 9.38 4.17 -9.02
N GLY A 76 9.74 4.85 -10.11
CA GLY A 76 10.39 6.16 -10.07
C GLY A 76 11.84 6.10 -9.60
N ASP A 77 12.32 7.16 -8.95
CA ASP A 77 13.70 7.22 -8.46
C ASP A 77 13.91 6.26 -7.27
N GLN A 78 14.73 5.25 -7.45
CA GLN A 78 15.07 4.24 -6.45
C GLN A 78 16.43 4.48 -5.76
N THR A 79 17.08 5.63 -6.02
CA THR A 79 18.40 5.96 -5.46
C THR A 79 18.30 6.30 -3.97
N SER A 80 19.03 5.59 -3.11
CA SER A 80 19.18 5.97 -1.70
C SER A 80 20.39 6.87 -1.50
N GLY A 81 20.15 8.16 -1.23
CA GLY A 81 21.19 9.16 -1.02
C GLY A 81 20.60 10.52 -0.64
N GLY A 82 21.38 11.42 -0.07
CA GLY A 82 21.01 12.80 0.23
C GLY A 82 19.78 12.97 1.13
N SER A 83 19.46 11.98 1.97
CA SER A 83 18.26 11.97 2.84
C SER A 83 16.94 12.16 2.06
N THR A 84 16.86 11.58 0.87
CA THR A 84 15.73 11.78 -0.05
C THR A 84 14.64 10.70 0.05
N SER A 85 14.94 9.53 0.60
CA SER A 85 14.05 8.37 0.56
C SER A 85 12.61 8.68 1.01
N THR A 86 12.43 9.17 2.23
CA THR A 86 11.08 9.54 2.72
C THR A 86 10.62 10.86 2.13
N ARG A 87 11.46 11.89 2.10
CA ARG A 87 11.09 13.23 1.66
C ARG A 87 10.53 13.28 0.23
N VAL A 88 11.13 12.51 -0.68
CA VAL A 88 10.69 12.48 -2.10
C VAL A 88 9.46 11.61 -2.30
N HIS A 89 9.40 10.46 -1.62
CA HIS A 89 8.33 9.48 -1.87
C HIS A 89 7.10 9.64 -0.97
N HIS A 90 7.19 10.36 0.15
CA HIS A 90 6.11 10.47 1.13
C HIS A 90 4.76 10.83 0.50
N ARG A 91 4.70 11.91 -0.28
CA ARG A 91 3.46 12.33 -0.93
C ARG A 91 2.93 11.30 -1.94
N GLY A 92 3.82 10.68 -2.72
CA GLY A 92 3.44 9.65 -3.69
C GLY A 92 2.85 8.41 -3.00
N MET A 93 3.43 8.01 -1.87
CA MET A 93 2.93 6.87 -1.09
C MET A 93 1.59 7.17 -0.39
N LEU A 94 1.38 8.39 0.11
CA LEU A 94 0.06 8.82 0.58
C LEU A 94 -0.97 8.72 -0.55
N LEU A 95 -0.66 9.28 -1.73
CA LEU A 95 -1.55 9.21 -2.89
C LEU A 95 -1.84 7.77 -3.31
N ALA A 96 -0.86 6.88 -3.27
CA ALA A 96 -1.06 5.47 -3.61
C ALA A 96 -2.07 4.79 -2.66
N GLY A 97 -1.94 5.03 -1.35
CA GLY A 97 -2.89 4.52 -0.35
C GLY A 97 -4.29 5.09 -0.53
N ALA A 98 -4.40 6.41 -0.69
CA ALA A 98 -5.67 7.10 -0.89
C ALA A 98 -6.36 6.69 -2.21
N THR A 99 -5.60 6.49 -3.28
CA THR A 99 -6.12 6.01 -4.56
C THR A 99 -6.69 4.61 -4.43
N ALA A 100 -5.95 3.69 -3.82
CA ALA A 100 -6.43 2.33 -3.58
C ALA A 100 -7.69 2.32 -2.69
N ARG A 101 -7.73 3.15 -1.64
CA ARG A 101 -8.93 3.35 -0.83
C ARG A 101 -10.12 3.81 -1.67
N GLU A 102 -9.94 4.81 -2.52
CA GLU A 102 -11.01 5.33 -3.39
C GLU A 102 -11.52 4.27 -4.36
N MET A 103 -10.64 3.47 -4.96
CA MET A 103 -11.02 2.36 -5.83
C MET A 103 -11.91 1.35 -5.09
N LEU A 104 -11.53 0.95 -3.87
CA LEU A 104 -12.29 0.01 -3.04
C LEU A 104 -13.65 0.58 -2.63
N VAL A 105 -13.71 1.86 -2.25
CA VAL A 105 -14.98 2.53 -1.88
C VAL A 105 -15.93 2.59 -3.08
N ARG A 106 -15.43 2.90 -4.27
CA ARG A 106 -16.23 2.90 -5.50
C ARG A 106 -16.75 1.51 -5.85
N ALA A 107 -15.92 0.49 -5.73
CA ALA A 107 -16.32 -0.89 -5.97
C ALA A 107 -17.45 -1.32 -5.03
N ALA A 108 -17.36 -0.98 -3.75
CA ALA A 108 -18.41 -1.26 -2.77
C ALA A 108 -19.71 -0.50 -3.08
N ALA A 109 -19.60 0.79 -3.39
CA ALA A 109 -20.77 1.62 -3.76
C ALA A 109 -21.49 1.06 -4.99
N ALA A 110 -20.73 0.65 -6.02
CA ALA A 110 -21.27 0.02 -7.21
C ALA A 110 -21.94 -1.33 -6.91
N ALA A 111 -21.30 -2.18 -6.09
CA ALA A 111 -21.86 -3.47 -5.69
C ALA A 111 -23.17 -3.34 -4.92
N TRP A 112 -23.36 -2.26 -4.17
CA TRP A 112 -24.59 -2.00 -3.42
C TRP A 112 -25.60 -1.13 -4.18
N GLY A 113 -25.24 -0.53 -5.31
CA GLY A 113 -26.08 0.41 -6.05
C GLY A 113 -26.40 1.67 -5.24
N VAL A 114 -25.43 2.22 -4.51
CA VAL A 114 -25.58 3.38 -3.63
C VAL A 114 -24.60 4.51 -4.03
N PRO A 115 -24.89 5.77 -3.63
CA PRO A 115 -23.94 6.86 -3.84
C PRO A 115 -22.59 6.60 -3.12
N ARG A 116 -21.48 6.93 -3.79
CA ARG A 116 -20.13 6.76 -3.24
C ARG A 116 -19.96 7.48 -1.89
N GLU A 117 -20.57 8.64 -1.74
CA GLU A 117 -20.47 9.51 -0.55
C GLU A 117 -21.11 8.89 0.70
N SER A 118 -21.97 7.89 0.50
CA SER A 118 -22.57 7.12 1.60
C SER A 118 -21.67 5.99 2.11
N CYS A 119 -20.54 5.75 1.44
CA CYS A 119 -19.61 4.69 1.76
C CYS A 119 -18.30 5.25 2.32
N ARG A 120 -17.74 4.57 3.31
CA ARG A 120 -16.45 4.92 3.91
C ARG A 120 -15.56 3.68 4.11
N ALA A 121 -14.27 3.87 3.98
CA ALA A 121 -13.28 2.87 4.34
C ALA A 121 -13.00 2.91 5.84
N THR A 122 -12.79 1.76 6.45
CA THR A 122 -12.40 1.64 7.86
C THR A 122 -11.83 0.26 8.14
N ALA A 123 -10.63 0.20 8.72
CA ALA A 123 -9.98 -1.03 9.18
C ALA A 123 -10.05 -2.21 8.18
N GLY A 124 -9.67 -1.97 6.91
CA GLY A 124 -9.63 -3.01 5.86
C GLY A 124 -10.99 -3.41 5.30
N THR A 125 -12.04 -2.62 5.59
CA THR A 125 -13.40 -2.83 5.07
C THR A 125 -13.97 -1.55 4.49
N VAL A 126 -14.99 -1.66 3.64
CA VAL A 126 -15.85 -0.54 3.25
C VAL A 126 -17.20 -0.72 3.90
N GLU A 127 -17.71 0.34 4.54
CA GLU A 127 -19.00 0.40 5.20
C GLU A 127 -19.94 1.35 4.47
N HIS A 128 -21.18 0.93 4.24
CA HIS A 128 -22.27 1.81 3.84
C HIS A 128 -22.90 2.42 5.09
N SER A 129 -22.60 3.69 5.38
CA SER A 129 -22.95 4.36 6.63
C SER A 129 -24.45 4.31 7.01
N PRO A 130 -25.42 4.48 6.06
CA PRO A 130 -26.84 4.44 6.41
C PRO A 130 -27.37 3.06 6.82
N THR A 131 -26.76 1.96 6.35
CA THR A 131 -27.27 0.59 6.62
C THR A 131 -26.34 -0.27 7.45
N GLY A 132 -25.11 0.16 7.67
CA GLY A 132 -24.09 -0.63 8.37
C GLY A 132 -23.58 -1.86 7.60
N ARG A 133 -23.96 -2.04 6.32
CA ARG A 133 -23.44 -3.13 5.48
C ARG A 133 -21.94 -2.95 5.29
N ARG A 134 -21.20 -4.07 5.25
CA ARG A 134 -19.74 -4.06 5.08
C ARG A 134 -19.30 -5.06 4.02
N LEU A 135 -18.24 -4.71 3.29
CA LEU A 135 -17.47 -5.59 2.41
C LEU A 135 -16.00 -5.44 2.76
N THR A 136 -15.28 -6.55 2.71
CA THR A 136 -13.83 -6.58 2.98
C THR A 136 -13.05 -6.15 1.75
N TYR A 137 -11.82 -5.70 1.96
CA TYR A 137 -10.96 -5.28 0.85
C TYR A 137 -10.65 -6.44 -0.10
N GLY A 138 -10.38 -7.64 0.44
CA GLY A 138 -10.14 -8.82 -0.37
C GLY A 138 -11.31 -9.16 -1.29
N SER A 139 -12.55 -9.06 -0.77
CA SER A 139 -13.77 -9.31 -1.57
C SER A 139 -14.01 -8.26 -2.66
N LEU A 140 -13.45 -7.06 -2.51
CA LEU A 140 -13.61 -5.93 -3.43
C LEU A 140 -12.47 -5.78 -4.43
N ALA A 141 -11.32 -6.39 -4.17
CA ALA A 141 -10.07 -6.10 -4.86
C ALA A 141 -10.18 -6.27 -6.40
N GLU A 142 -10.74 -7.37 -6.87
CA GLU A 142 -10.89 -7.63 -8.32
C GLU A 142 -11.82 -6.60 -8.99
N SER A 143 -12.97 -6.31 -8.37
CA SER A 143 -13.91 -5.32 -8.92
C SER A 143 -13.32 -3.91 -8.88
N ALA A 144 -12.58 -3.57 -7.83
CA ALA A 144 -11.87 -2.30 -7.72
C ALA A 144 -10.81 -2.14 -8.81
N ALA A 145 -10.00 -3.17 -9.05
CA ALA A 145 -9.00 -3.18 -10.11
C ALA A 145 -9.64 -3.04 -11.52
N ALA A 146 -10.77 -3.71 -11.75
CA ALA A 146 -11.49 -3.65 -13.02
C ALA A 146 -12.09 -2.25 -13.32
N MET A 147 -12.41 -1.45 -12.31
CA MET A 147 -12.90 -0.08 -12.48
C MET A 147 -11.81 0.92 -12.91
N GLY A 148 -10.54 0.55 -12.75
CA GLY A 148 -9.40 1.38 -13.08
C GLY A 148 -9.09 2.45 -12.03
N VAL A 149 -7.97 3.15 -12.26
CA VAL A 149 -7.46 4.18 -11.34
C VAL A 149 -8.24 5.48 -11.52
N PRO A 150 -8.80 6.06 -10.45
CA PRO A 150 -9.52 7.32 -10.53
C PRO A 150 -8.56 8.49 -10.86
N PRO A 151 -9.07 9.59 -11.46
CA PRO A 151 -8.31 10.82 -11.61
C PRO A 151 -7.81 11.34 -10.26
N ALA A 152 -6.60 11.89 -10.23
CA ALA A 152 -6.01 12.42 -8.98
C ALA A 152 -6.86 13.54 -8.33
N SER A 153 -7.65 14.26 -9.11
CA SER A 153 -8.60 15.28 -8.62
C SER A 153 -9.76 14.72 -7.80
N GLU A 154 -10.01 13.42 -7.90
CA GLU A 154 -11.09 12.72 -7.19
C GLU A 154 -10.56 11.96 -5.97
N VAL A 155 -9.25 12.03 -5.71
CA VAL A 155 -8.59 11.39 -4.57
C VAL A 155 -8.30 12.43 -3.49
N THR A 156 -8.90 12.25 -2.32
CA THR A 156 -8.69 13.13 -1.16
C THR A 156 -7.79 12.44 -0.14
N LEU A 157 -6.72 13.11 0.28
CA LEU A 157 -5.87 12.67 1.37
C LEU A 157 -6.53 12.96 2.73
N LYS A 158 -6.24 12.12 3.72
CA LYS A 158 -6.60 12.37 5.11
C LYS A 158 -5.91 13.63 5.63
N SER A 159 -6.55 14.31 6.55
CA SER A 159 -5.88 15.34 7.34
C SER A 159 -4.87 14.68 8.30
N PRO A 160 -3.69 15.27 8.54
CA PRO A 160 -2.77 14.76 9.55
C PRO A 160 -3.36 14.60 10.95
N ALA A 161 -4.40 15.35 11.27
CA ALA A 161 -5.14 15.23 12.53
C ALA A 161 -5.93 13.90 12.67
N GLU A 162 -6.19 13.23 11.54
CA GLU A 162 -6.90 11.95 11.48
C GLU A 162 -5.95 10.75 11.47
N TYR A 163 -4.64 10.98 11.52
CA TYR A 163 -3.65 9.92 11.46
C TYR A 163 -3.65 9.06 12.73
N THR A 164 -3.68 7.75 12.53
CA THR A 164 -3.70 6.74 13.59
C THR A 164 -2.45 5.85 13.59
N ILE A 165 -1.74 5.76 12.46
CA ILE A 165 -0.53 4.96 12.26
C ILE A 165 0.69 5.87 12.18
N VAL A 166 0.67 6.86 11.27
CA VAL A 166 1.78 7.79 11.08
C VAL A 166 1.91 8.70 12.30
N GLY A 167 3.14 8.86 12.80
CA GLY A 167 3.42 9.63 14.01
C GLY A 167 3.24 8.85 15.32
N ARG A 168 2.95 7.55 15.26
CA ARG A 168 2.91 6.66 16.43
C ARG A 168 4.21 5.86 16.55
N PRO A 169 4.67 5.55 17.78
CA PRO A 169 5.80 4.66 17.98
C PRO A 169 5.50 3.29 17.35
N THR A 170 6.31 2.90 16.36
CA THR A 170 6.14 1.65 15.63
C THR A 170 7.50 1.00 15.44
N SER A 171 7.61 -0.28 15.77
CA SER A 171 8.82 -1.06 15.50
C SER A 171 9.04 -1.21 14.00
N ARG A 172 10.30 -1.19 13.58
CA ARG A 172 10.64 -1.52 12.20
C ARG A 172 10.22 -2.95 11.88
N ILE A 173 9.79 -3.17 10.64
CA ILE A 173 9.32 -4.50 10.17
C ILE A 173 10.42 -5.56 10.22
N ASP A 174 11.70 -5.17 10.15
CA ASP A 174 12.87 -6.04 10.12
C ASP A 174 13.55 -6.20 11.50
N ASN A 175 13.10 -5.48 12.53
CA ASN A 175 13.69 -5.57 13.87
C ASN A 175 13.82 -7.00 14.40
N PRO A 176 12.82 -7.90 14.29
CA PRO A 176 12.95 -9.26 14.78
C PRO A 176 14.10 -10.04 14.12
N ASP A 177 14.30 -9.84 12.82
CA ASP A 177 15.36 -10.52 12.08
C ASP A 177 16.74 -9.94 12.39
N VAL A 178 16.82 -8.61 12.53
CA VAL A 178 18.07 -7.91 12.89
C VAL A 178 18.54 -8.35 14.28
N VAL A 179 17.68 -8.29 15.29
CA VAL A 179 18.08 -8.59 16.70
C VAL A 179 18.32 -10.07 16.97
N THR A 180 17.84 -10.93 16.10
CA THR A 180 18.04 -12.40 16.22
C THR A 180 19.10 -12.93 15.26
N GLY A 181 19.74 -12.08 14.47
CA GLY A 181 20.74 -12.47 13.47
C GLY A 181 20.19 -13.22 12.26
N ARG A 182 18.88 -13.16 12.01
CA ARG A 182 18.25 -13.74 10.81
C ARG A 182 18.25 -12.80 9.60
N ALA A 183 18.51 -11.53 9.81
CA ALA A 183 18.60 -10.56 8.72
C ALA A 183 19.71 -10.95 7.75
N VAL A 184 19.41 -10.99 6.45
CA VAL A 184 20.35 -11.30 5.37
C VAL A 184 20.73 -10.00 4.68
N TYR A 185 22.02 -9.68 4.69
CA TYR A 185 22.58 -8.52 4.01
C TYR A 185 23.29 -8.93 2.71
N GLY A 186 23.62 -7.97 1.86
CA GLY A 186 24.28 -8.25 0.58
C GLY A 186 25.57 -9.05 0.70
N SER A 187 26.33 -8.86 1.80
CA SER A 187 27.53 -9.63 2.10
C SER A 187 27.27 -11.10 2.48
N ASP A 188 26.04 -11.41 2.89
CA ASP A 188 25.67 -12.75 3.36
C ASP A 188 25.10 -13.61 2.21
N VAL A 189 24.76 -12.98 1.10
CA VAL A 189 24.17 -13.67 -0.06
C VAL A 189 25.18 -14.66 -0.64
N ARG A 190 24.73 -15.90 -0.84
CA ARG A 190 25.47 -16.97 -1.54
C ARG A 190 24.73 -17.33 -2.82
N VAL A 191 25.41 -17.23 -3.92
CA VAL A 191 24.90 -17.66 -5.24
C VAL A 191 25.50 -19.03 -5.54
N PRO A 192 24.68 -20.03 -5.91
CA PRO A 192 25.23 -21.30 -6.39
C PRO A 192 26.14 -21.05 -7.60
N GLY A 193 27.41 -21.43 -7.50
CA GLY A 193 28.43 -21.28 -8.54
C GLY A 193 28.78 -22.61 -9.16
#